data_91dae81ef3455fe88d958978d4420881
#
_entry.id   91dae81ef3455fe88d958978d4420881
#
_cell.length_a   1.000
_cell.length_b   1.000
_cell.length_c   1.000
_cell.angle_alpha   90.00
_cell.angle_beta   90.00
_cell.angle_gamma   90.00
#
_symmetry.space_group_name_H-M   'P 1'
#
loop_
_entity.id
_entity.type
_entity.pdbx_description
1 polymer ?
#
loop_
_entity_poly.entity_id
_entity_poly.type
_entity_poly.pdbx_seq_one_letter_code
_entity_poly.pdbx_strand_id
1 'polypeptide(L)'
;YNLVPYIGGYAHFHEVFQGQAGPLDLDYWVLRDNEDRARAHFKQVPGMIQCFEDWFGPYPFYSDGYKLVEAPHLGMEHQSAVAYGNHYLNGYLGRDLSGSGWGLQWDFIIIHESAHEWFGNNITTADIADMWVHEGFTNYAEALYTGCRFGKAAGEDYVVGLRRNIRND
;
A
#
# COMPACT_ATOMS: atom_id res chain seq x y z
N TYR A 1 -19.86 -4.45 1.49
CA TYR A 1 -18.80 -3.92 2.39
C TYR A 1 -19.27 -3.97 3.83
N ASN A 2 -18.45 -4.47 4.72
CA ASN A 2 -18.71 -4.45 6.14
C ASN A 2 -18.20 -3.13 6.74
N LEU A 3 -18.96 -2.54 7.65
CA LEU A 3 -18.46 -1.43 8.46
C LEU A 3 -17.39 -1.96 9.41
N VAL A 4 -16.18 -1.40 9.31
CA VAL A 4 -15.06 -1.78 10.19
C VAL A 4 -14.77 -0.63 11.16
N PRO A 5 -15.17 -0.72 12.43
CA PRO A 5 -14.88 0.31 13.41
C PRO A 5 -13.44 0.14 13.95
N TYR A 6 -12.68 1.23 13.97
CA TYR A 6 -11.40 1.31 14.66
C TYR A 6 -11.60 2.00 16.01
N ILE A 7 -11.36 1.26 17.10
CA ILE A 7 -11.57 1.75 18.47
C ILE A 7 -10.27 1.61 19.25
N GLY A 8 -9.71 2.72 19.72
CA GLY A 8 -8.46 2.71 20.48
C GLY A 8 -7.98 4.09 20.88
N GLY A 9 -6.85 4.13 21.58
CA GLY A 9 -6.16 5.37 21.95
C GLY A 9 -5.30 5.90 20.82
N TYR A 10 -5.91 6.33 19.70
CA TYR A 10 -5.20 6.82 18.55
C TYR A 10 -4.62 8.22 18.73
N ALA A 11 -3.42 8.43 18.19
CA ALA A 11 -2.90 9.72 17.75
C ALA A 11 -3.25 9.92 16.27
N HIS A 12 -3.46 11.16 15.87
CA HIS A 12 -3.73 11.55 14.49
C HIS A 12 -2.70 12.56 14.01
N PHE A 13 -2.16 12.35 12.81
CA PHE A 13 -1.39 13.35 12.11
C PHE A 13 -1.73 13.37 10.63
N HIS A 14 -1.49 14.49 10.01
CA HIS A 14 -1.97 14.81 8.67
C HIS A 14 -0.90 15.52 7.85
N GLU A 15 -0.90 15.28 6.54
CA GLU A 15 -0.17 16.06 5.55
C GLU A 15 -1.01 16.17 4.27
N VAL A 16 -0.64 17.12 3.40
CA VAL A 16 -1.31 17.29 2.10
C VAL A 16 -0.32 16.96 0.99
N PHE A 17 -0.67 16.00 0.16
CA PHE A 17 0.06 15.66 -1.04
C PHE A 17 -0.51 16.42 -2.25
N GLN A 18 0.37 16.98 -3.09
CA GLN A 18 -0.03 17.63 -4.34
C GLN A 18 -0.03 16.60 -5.45
N GLY A 19 -1.18 15.95 -5.63
CA GLY A 19 -1.35 14.89 -6.62
C GLY A 19 -1.92 15.40 -7.95
N GLN A 20 -2.20 14.47 -8.86
CA GLN A 20 -2.62 14.79 -10.24
C GLN A 20 -3.97 15.49 -10.31
N ALA A 21 -4.91 15.20 -9.40
CA ALA A 21 -6.22 15.86 -9.36
C ALA A 21 -6.30 17.02 -8.36
N GLY A 22 -5.16 17.45 -7.81
CA GLY A 22 -5.06 18.54 -6.84
C GLY A 22 -4.57 18.09 -5.48
N PRO A 23 -4.87 18.86 -4.41
CA PRO A 23 -4.47 18.47 -3.07
C PRO A 23 -5.21 17.21 -2.61
N LEU A 24 -4.47 16.23 -2.12
CA LEU A 24 -4.97 15.01 -1.51
C LEU A 24 -4.60 15.00 -0.02
N ASP A 25 -5.60 14.86 0.83
CA ASP A 25 -5.39 14.70 2.26
C ASP A 25 -4.84 13.32 2.57
N LEU A 26 -3.75 13.26 3.32
CA LEU A 26 -3.14 12.02 3.83
C LEU A 26 -3.25 12.04 5.35
N ASP A 27 -4.09 11.17 5.89
CA ASP A 27 -4.36 11.08 7.32
C ASP A 27 -3.81 9.77 7.90
N TYR A 28 -3.17 9.88 9.04
CA TYR A 28 -2.55 8.74 9.72
C TYR A 28 -3.10 8.61 11.14
N TRP A 29 -3.69 7.44 11.42
CA TRP A 29 -4.26 7.12 12.71
C TRP A 29 -3.49 5.94 13.31
N VAL A 30 -2.70 6.19 14.34
CA VAL A 30 -1.80 5.21 14.94
C VAL A 30 -1.95 5.18 16.46
N LEU A 31 -1.63 4.07 17.10
CA LEU A 31 -1.61 4.02 18.56
C LEU A 31 -0.60 5.06 19.09
N ARG A 32 -0.96 5.77 20.16
CA ARG A 32 -0.16 6.89 20.71
C ARG A 32 1.30 6.52 20.95
N ASP A 33 1.54 5.32 21.45
CA ASP A 33 2.89 4.86 21.77
C ASP A 33 3.76 4.61 20.52
N ASN A 34 3.14 4.55 19.34
CA ASN A 34 3.79 4.29 18.06
C ASN A 34 3.92 5.55 17.19
N GLU A 35 3.44 6.73 17.64
CA GLU A 35 3.35 7.93 16.81
C GLU A 35 4.71 8.34 16.20
N ASP A 36 5.78 8.36 16.98
CA ASP A 36 7.12 8.74 16.48
C ASP A 36 7.65 7.76 15.43
N ARG A 37 7.41 6.46 15.64
CA ARG A 37 7.78 5.42 14.68
C ARG A 37 6.99 5.57 13.39
N ALA A 38 5.69 5.81 13.51
CA ALA A 38 4.79 6.00 12.38
C ALA A 38 5.20 7.23 11.55
N ARG A 39 5.45 8.36 12.18
CA ARG A 39 5.91 9.59 11.51
C ARG A 39 7.21 9.40 10.73
N ALA A 40 8.11 8.57 11.23
CA ALA A 40 9.35 8.25 10.52
C ALA A 40 9.10 7.28 9.36
N HIS A 41 8.28 6.25 9.58
CA HIS A 41 8.09 5.14 8.66
C HIS A 41 7.14 5.47 7.49
N PHE A 42 6.08 6.23 7.74
CA PHE A 42 5.07 6.58 6.74
C PHE A 42 5.52 7.65 5.74
N LYS A 43 6.72 8.20 5.87
CA LYS A 43 7.35 9.06 4.86
C LYS A 43 7.45 8.45 3.46
N GLN A 44 7.25 7.14 3.35
CA GLN A 44 7.20 6.46 2.07
C GLN A 44 5.86 6.63 1.32
N VAL A 45 4.78 7.04 2.03
CA VAL A 45 3.43 7.18 1.47
C VAL A 45 3.35 8.20 0.33
N PRO A 46 3.81 9.45 0.45
CA PRO A 46 3.75 10.41 -0.66
C PRO A 46 4.44 9.91 -1.93
N GLY A 47 5.60 9.26 -1.78
CA GLY A 47 6.33 8.68 -2.92
C GLY A 47 5.63 7.46 -3.54
N MET A 48 4.85 6.73 -2.75
CA MET A 48 4.01 5.63 -3.24
C MET A 48 2.82 6.19 -4.03
N ILE A 49 2.08 7.15 -3.48
CA ILE A 49 0.95 7.79 -4.19
C ILE A 49 1.43 8.39 -5.52
N GLN A 50 2.55 9.12 -5.52
CA GLN A 50 3.11 9.68 -6.77
C GLN A 50 3.37 8.59 -7.81
N CYS A 51 4.03 7.51 -7.44
CA CYS A 51 4.33 6.41 -8.35
C CYS A 51 3.03 5.78 -8.91
N PHE A 52 2.05 5.54 -8.07
CA PHE A 52 0.79 4.92 -8.50
C PHE A 52 -0.06 5.86 -9.35
N GLU A 53 -0.08 7.16 -9.04
CA GLU A 53 -0.72 8.13 -9.93
C GLU A 53 -0.04 8.20 -11.29
N ASP A 54 1.29 8.12 -11.36
CA ASP A 54 2.02 8.14 -12.63
C ASP A 54 1.71 6.91 -13.51
N TRP A 55 1.44 5.76 -12.89
CA TRP A 55 1.14 4.52 -13.61
C TRP A 55 -0.36 4.29 -13.87
N PHE A 56 -1.22 4.64 -12.92
CA PHE A 56 -2.62 4.23 -12.91
C PHE A 56 -3.59 5.40 -13.02
N GLY A 57 -3.09 6.64 -12.99
CA GLY A 57 -3.90 7.86 -12.95
C GLY A 57 -4.24 8.28 -11.51
N PRO A 58 -4.99 9.37 -11.36
CA PRO A 58 -5.27 9.99 -10.08
C PRO A 58 -5.78 9.01 -9.03
N TYR A 59 -5.44 9.24 -7.76
CA TYR A 59 -6.02 8.50 -6.65
C TYR A 59 -7.56 8.48 -6.76
N PRO A 60 -8.22 7.32 -6.69
CA PRO A 60 -9.63 7.23 -7.08
C PRO A 60 -10.60 7.96 -6.13
N PHE A 61 -10.22 8.17 -4.87
CA PHE A 61 -11.11 8.64 -3.82
C PHE A 61 -10.63 9.96 -3.19
N TYR A 62 -10.31 10.96 -4.04
CA TYR A 62 -9.81 12.26 -3.60
C TYR A 62 -10.72 12.96 -2.58
N SER A 63 -12.04 12.83 -2.73
CA SER A 63 -13.00 13.42 -1.81
C SER A 63 -12.98 12.82 -0.41
N ASP A 64 -12.53 11.59 -0.30
CA ASP A 64 -12.47 10.87 0.97
C ASP A 64 -11.10 11.02 1.64
N GLY A 65 -10.06 11.37 0.85
CA GLY A 65 -8.67 11.37 1.29
C GLY A 65 -8.11 9.95 1.48
N TYR A 66 -6.79 9.84 1.54
CA TYR A 66 -6.09 8.58 1.83
C TYR A 66 -5.81 8.45 3.33
N LYS A 67 -6.02 7.28 3.89
CA LYS A 67 -5.73 7.03 5.32
C LYS A 67 -4.99 5.74 5.53
N LEU A 68 -4.00 5.77 6.45
CA LEU A 68 -3.46 4.58 7.09
C LEU A 68 -3.92 4.53 8.55
N VAL A 69 -4.52 3.41 8.93
CA VAL A 69 -5.04 3.20 10.28
C VAL A 69 -4.35 1.99 10.91
N GLU A 70 -3.59 2.21 11.98
CA GLU A 70 -2.96 1.09 12.69
C GLU A 70 -4.01 0.13 13.24
N ALA A 71 -3.83 -1.16 12.95
CA ALA A 71 -4.76 -2.22 13.29
C ALA A 71 -4.01 -3.41 13.94
N PRO A 72 -4.71 -4.27 14.72
CA PRO A 72 -4.10 -5.42 15.36
C PRO A 72 -3.85 -6.60 14.39
N HIS A 73 -4.22 -6.49 13.14
CA HIS A 73 -3.96 -7.44 12.07
C HIS A 73 -3.00 -6.83 11.03
N LEU A 74 -2.40 -7.68 10.21
CA LEU A 74 -1.28 -7.31 9.34
C LEU A 74 -1.58 -6.17 8.37
N GLY A 75 -2.68 -6.26 7.65
CA GLY A 75 -3.15 -5.26 6.70
C GLY A 75 -4.50 -5.66 6.11
N MET A 76 -5.17 -4.71 5.51
CA MET A 76 -6.40 -4.90 4.72
C MET A 76 -6.70 -3.67 3.88
N GLU A 77 -7.16 -3.89 2.66
CA GLU A 77 -7.43 -2.88 1.64
C GLU A 77 -8.76 -2.12 1.85
N HIS A 78 -9.10 -1.73 3.06
CA HIS A 78 -10.31 -0.94 3.30
C HIS A 78 -10.25 0.38 2.54
N GLN A 79 -11.24 0.63 1.66
CA GLN A 79 -11.32 1.84 0.84
C GLN A 79 -11.12 3.11 1.68
N SER A 80 -10.17 3.94 1.29
CA SER A 80 -9.82 5.23 1.92
C SER A 80 -9.43 5.14 3.42
N ALA A 81 -9.25 3.93 3.96
CA ALA A 81 -8.88 3.67 5.35
C ALA A 81 -8.10 2.37 5.49
N VAL A 82 -6.99 2.29 4.78
CA VAL A 82 -6.12 1.11 4.73
C VAL A 82 -5.68 0.70 6.13
N ALA A 83 -5.95 -0.56 6.50
CA ALA A 83 -5.49 -1.11 7.77
C ALA A 83 -4.01 -1.44 7.73
N TYR A 84 -3.28 -1.09 8.77
CA TYR A 84 -1.84 -1.25 8.87
C TYR A 84 -1.41 -1.96 10.16
N GLY A 85 -0.69 -3.06 10.06
CA GLY A 85 -0.18 -3.80 11.23
C GLY A 85 1.17 -4.48 10.99
N ASN A 86 1.99 -3.96 10.07
CA ASN A 86 3.32 -4.49 9.75
C ASN A 86 4.42 -4.10 10.76
N HIS A 87 4.03 -3.60 11.93
CA HIS A 87 4.94 -3.24 13.03
C HIS A 87 6.03 -2.24 12.67
N TYR A 88 5.81 -1.41 11.64
CA TYR A 88 6.79 -0.44 11.11
C TYR A 88 8.09 -1.11 10.62
N LEU A 89 7.95 -2.28 10.00
CA LEU A 89 9.03 -3.02 9.37
C LEU A 89 8.97 -2.88 7.85
N ASN A 90 10.11 -2.85 7.20
CA ASN A 90 10.17 -3.06 5.75
C ASN A 90 9.98 -4.55 5.42
N GLY A 91 9.53 -4.82 4.17
CA GLY A 91 9.14 -6.15 3.74
C GLY A 91 7.85 -6.63 4.38
N TYR A 92 7.52 -7.89 4.16
CA TYR A 92 6.37 -8.57 4.76
C TYR A 92 6.79 -9.10 6.14
N LEU A 93 6.49 -8.38 7.21
CA LEU A 93 6.99 -8.68 8.56
C LEU A 93 8.51 -8.90 8.58
N GLY A 94 9.28 -8.03 7.92
CA GLY A 94 10.73 -8.11 7.84
C GLY A 94 11.27 -9.13 6.84
N ARG A 95 10.43 -9.73 5.98
CA ARG A 95 10.83 -10.71 4.96
C ARG A 95 10.65 -10.17 3.55
N ASP A 96 11.58 -10.51 2.68
CA ASP A 96 11.48 -10.24 1.25
C ASP A 96 10.76 -11.38 0.52
N LEU A 97 9.54 -11.13 0.05
CA LEU A 97 8.76 -12.13 -0.68
C LEU A 97 9.32 -12.41 -2.08
N SER A 98 10.01 -11.44 -2.69
CA SER A 98 10.65 -11.61 -3.99
C SER A 98 12.00 -12.34 -3.90
N GLY A 99 12.68 -12.24 -2.76
CA GLY A 99 14.04 -12.75 -2.54
C GLY A 99 15.10 -12.07 -3.40
N SER A 100 14.79 -10.94 -4.02
CA SER A 100 15.73 -10.11 -4.76
C SER A 100 16.57 -9.18 -3.87
N GLY A 101 16.15 -9.00 -2.61
CA GLY A 101 16.67 -8.02 -1.67
C GLY A 101 15.90 -6.69 -1.71
N TRP A 102 15.23 -6.37 -2.80
CA TRP A 102 14.51 -5.10 -2.96
C TRP A 102 13.27 -5.00 -2.07
N GLY A 103 12.59 -6.11 -1.80
CA GLY A 103 11.43 -6.14 -0.92
C GLY A 103 11.71 -5.75 0.55
N LEU A 104 12.97 -5.64 0.97
CA LEU A 104 13.36 -5.14 2.29
C LEU A 104 13.60 -3.62 2.32
N GLN A 105 13.49 -2.94 1.18
CA GLN A 105 13.74 -1.51 1.10
C GLN A 105 12.49 -0.65 1.35
N TRP A 106 11.30 -1.26 1.42
CA TRP A 106 10.01 -0.61 1.59
C TRP A 106 9.05 -1.50 2.38
N ASP A 107 7.99 -0.91 2.93
CA ASP A 107 6.98 -1.63 3.70
C ASP A 107 5.94 -2.27 2.76
N PHE A 108 5.89 -3.61 2.78
CA PHE A 108 5.00 -4.39 1.92
C PHE A 108 3.53 -4.00 2.12
N ILE A 109 3.08 -3.87 3.36
CA ILE A 109 1.66 -3.60 3.64
C ILE A 109 1.26 -2.21 3.16
N ILE A 110 2.09 -1.19 3.36
CA ILE A 110 1.80 0.15 2.85
C ILE A 110 1.61 0.10 1.33
N ILE A 111 2.52 -0.55 0.61
CA ILE A 111 2.52 -0.53 -0.85
C ILE A 111 1.41 -1.42 -1.42
N HIS A 112 1.29 -2.65 -0.91
CA HIS A 112 0.32 -3.63 -1.38
C HIS A 112 -1.12 -3.18 -1.12
N GLU A 113 -1.48 -2.93 0.12
CA GLU A 113 -2.85 -2.56 0.49
C GLU A 113 -3.29 -1.22 -0.14
N SER A 114 -2.34 -0.29 -0.35
CA SER A 114 -2.67 0.98 -1.00
C SER A 114 -2.89 0.84 -2.51
N ALA A 115 -2.25 -0.10 -3.18
CA ALA A 115 -2.49 -0.34 -4.61
C ALA A 115 -3.90 -0.88 -4.87
N HIS A 116 -4.50 -1.53 -3.88
CA HIS A 116 -5.89 -1.95 -3.92
C HIS A 116 -6.89 -0.79 -4.02
N GLU A 117 -6.51 0.44 -3.70
CA GLU A 117 -7.38 1.60 -3.96
C GLU A 117 -7.72 1.73 -5.44
N TRP A 118 -6.77 1.42 -6.34
CA TRP A 118 -7.01 1.33 -7.78
C TRP A 118 -7.61 -0.02 -8.20
N PHE A 119 -7.08 -1.14 -7.67
CA PHE A 119 -7.44 -2.50 -8.08
C PHE A 119 -8.10 -3.28 -6.93
N GLY A 120 -9.41 -3.32 -6.92
CA GLY A 120 -10.23 -3.88 -5.85
C GLY A 120 -11.28 -2.88 -5.40
N ASN A 121 -10.86 -1.72 -4.89
CA ASN A 121 -11.79 -0.70 -4.42
C ASN A 121 -12.40 0.12 -5.56
N ASN A 122 -11.59 0.58 -6.52
CA ASN A 122 -12.09 1.32 -7.70
C ASN A 122 -12.46 0.38 -8.85
N ILE A 123 -11.54 -0.48 -9.28
CA ILE A 123 -11.79 -1.48 -10.31
C ILE A 123 -12.10 -2.81 -9.62
N THR A 124 -13.38 -3.06 -9.41
CA THR A 124 -13.88 -4.23 -8.69
C THR A 124 -14.40 -5.28 -9.67
N THR A 125 -14.08 -6.54 -9.44
CA THR A 125 -14.60 -7.65 -10.24
C THR A 125 -16.08 -7.91 -9.96
N ALA A 126 -16.83 -8.33 -10.99
CA ALA A 126 -18.24 -8.70 -10.85
C ALA A 126 -18.42 -10.11 -10.29
N ASP A 127 -17.42 -10.98 -10.46
CA ASP A 127 -17.42 -12.37 -10.00
C ASP A 127 -16.18 -12.63 -9.14
N ILE A 128 -16.35 -13.37 -8.05
CA ILE A 128 -15.25 -13.73 -7.15
C ILE A 128 -14.19 -14.59 -7.85
N ALA A 129 -14.54 -15.32 -8.90
CA ALA A 129 -13.59 -16.07 -9.69
C ALA A 129 -12.57 -15.19 -10.42
N ASP A 130 -12.86 -13.88 -10.55
CA ASP A 130 -11.99 -12.88 -11.17
C ASP A 130 -11.15 -12.10 -10.16
N MET A 131 -11.09 -12.54 -8.90
CA MET A 131 -10.29 -11.89 -7.83
C MET A 131 -8.81 -11.72 -8.18
N TRP A 132 -8.29 -12.48 -9.15
CA TRP A 132 -6.94 -12.28 -9.66
C TRP A 132 -6.71 -10.86 -10.21
N VAL A 133 -7.77 -10.16 -10.63
CA VAL A 133 -7.69 -8.76 -11.07
C VAL A 133 -7.30 -7.86 -9.88
N HIS A 134 -7.84 -8.11 -8.69
CA HIS A 134 -7.45 -7.37 -7.50
C HIS A 134 -6.00 -7.67 -7.14
N GLU A 135 -5.69 -8.93 -6.85
CA GLU A 135 -4.39 -9.34 -6.33
C GLU A 135 -3.27 -9.29 -7.38
N GLY A 136 -3.57 -9.70 -8.62
CA GLY A 136 -2.56 -9.76 -9.68
C GLY A 136 -2.02 -8.38 -10.07
N PHE A 137 -2.91 -7.40 -10.25
CA PHE A 137 -2.49 -6.02 -10.53
C PHE A 137 -1.82 -5.37 -9.32
N THR A 138 -2.31 -5.63 -8.11
CA THR A 138 -1.69 -5.15 -6.88
C THR A 138 -0.29 -5.73 -6.67
N ASN A 139 -0.10 -7.02 -6.89
CA ASN A 139 1.24 -7.62 -6.87
C ASN A 139 2.18 -7.00 -7.93
N TYR A 140 1.65 -6.68 -9.11
CA TYR A 140 2.46 -6.01 -10.12
C TYR A 140 2.78 -4.56 -9.77
N ALA A 141 1.88 -3.87 -9.06
CA ALA A 141 2.12 -2.52 -8.54
C ALA A 141 3.32 -2.44 -7.60
N GLU A 142 3.60 -3.49 -6.82
CA GLU A 142 4.81 -3.61 -5.98
C GLU A 142 6.09 -3.48 -6.82
N ALA A 143 6.12 -4.15 -7.97
CA ALA A 143 7.26 -4.10 -8.88
C ALA A 143 7.42 -2.73 -9.53
N LEU A 144 6.30 -2.11 -9.92
CA LEU A 144 6.29 -0.74 -10.46
C LEU A 144 6.80 0.26 -9.42
N TYR A 145 6.32 0.16 -8.18
CA TYR A 145 6.83 0.98 -7.08
C TYR A 145 8.33 0.79 -6.85
N THR A 146 8.81 -0.46 -6.85
CA THR A 146 10.24 -0.75 -6.76
C THR A 146 11.01 -0.08 -7.89
N GLY A 147 10.48 -0.12 -9.11
CA GLY A 147 11.02 0.57 -10.27
C GLY A 147 11.05 2.10 -10.14
N CYS A 148 9.97 2.69 -9.62
CA CYS A 148 9.90 4.14 -9.36
C CYS A 148 10.97 4.60 -8.35
N ARG A 149 11.19 3.81 -7.31
CA ARG A 149 12.07 4.19 -6.20
C ARG A 149 13.54 3.90 -6.43
N PHE A 150 13.85 2.80 -7.11
CA PHE A 150 15.21 2.25 -7.20
C PHE A 150 15.70 2.05 -8.64
N GLY A 151 14.86 2.41 -9.61
CA GLY A 151 15.16 2.28 -11.03
C GLY A 151 14.61 1.00 -11.67
N LYS A 152 14.46 1.04 -12.99
CA LYS A 152 13.82 -0.01 -13.78
C LYS A 152 14.39 -1.42 -13.52
N ALA A 153 15.70 -1.56 -13.42
CA ALA A 153 16.36 -2.84 -13.18
C ALA A 153 15.92 -3.45 -11.83
N ALA A 154 15.74 -2.63 -10.78
CA ALA A 154 15.26 -3.10 -9.48
C ALA A 154 13.83 -3.66 -9.56
N GLY A 155 12.95 -2.98 -10.31
CA GLY A 155 11.59 -3.47 -10.55
C GLY A 155 11.59 -4.80 -11.34
N GLU A 156 12.44 -4.92 -12.34
CA GLU A 156 12.61 -6.16 -13.13
C GLU A 156 13.11 -7.32 -12.25
N ASP A 157 14.12 -7.08 -11.41
CA ASP A 157 14.64 -8.06 -10.47
C ASP A 157 13.56 -8.53 -9.48
N TYR A 158 12.72 -7.59 -8.99
CA TYR A 158 11.62 -7.89 -8.09
C TYR A 158 10.60 -8.83 -8.76
N VAL A 159 10.18 -8.53 -10.01
CA VAL A 159 9.26 -9.39 -10.78
C VAL A 159 9.86 -10.78 -11.02
N VAL A 160 11.13 -10.83 -11.42
CA VAL A 160 11.81 -12.12 -11.65
C VAL A 160 11.84 -12.95 -10.37
N GLY A 161 12.09 -12.31 -9.24
CA GLY A 161 12.08 -12.96 -7.93
C GLY A 161 10.70 -13.52 -7.55
N LEU A 162 9.62 -12.81 -7.87
CA LEU A 162 8.25 -13.25 -7.58
C LEU A 162 7.82 -14.51 -8.36
N ARG A 163 8.43 -14.80 -9.51
CA ARG A 163 8.06 -15.97 -10.34
C ARG A 163 8.05 -17.29 -9.57
N ARG A 164 8.94 -17.44 -8.60
CA ARG A 164 9.02 -18.64 -7.77
C ARG A 164 7.78 -18.86 -6.88
N ASN A 165 6.97 -17.81 -6.67
CA ASN A 165 5.76 -17.86 -5.87
C ASN A 165 4.54 -18.24 -6.72
N ILE A 166 4.67 -18.24 -8.07
CA ILE A 166 3.61 -18.64 -8.98
C ILE A 166 3.58 -20.18 -9.01
N ARG A 167 2.49 -20.74 -8.55
CA ARG A 167 2.23 -22.17 -8.59
C ARG A 167 1.27 -22.46 -9.75
N ASN A 168 1.64 -23.42 -10.58
CA ASN A 168 0.79 -23.98 -11.63
C ASN A 168 0.41 -25.39 -11.17
N ASP A 169 -0.57 -25.48 -10.28
CA ASP A 169 -1.11 -26.76 -9.82
C ASP A 169 -2.23 -27.25 -10.77
#